data_8cfe61f6363db8ec82689fd8b4ae3f8b
#
_entry.id   8cfe61f6363db8ec82689fd8b4ae3f8b
#
_cell.length_a   1.000
_cell.length_b   1.000
_cell.length_c   1.000
_cell.angle_alpha   90.00
_cell.angle_beta   90.00
_cell.angle_gamma   90.00
#
_symmetry.space_group_name_H-M   'P 1'
#
loop_
_entity.id
_entity.type
_entity.pdbx_description
1 polymer ?
#
loop_
_entity_poly.entity_id
_entity_poly.type
_entity_poly.pdbx_seq_one_letter_code
_entity_poly.pdbx_strand_id
1 'polypeptide(L)'
;MGHVERFNPAFIAVKKEISSPMFIETHRLAEFNPRGTDVPVVLDLMIHDIDIILSVVNSPVKNISASGVSVISETPDIANARIEFENGCIANLTASRISMKNMRKSRFFQKDAYISVDFLEKEVEVVKMKNAPKNPGDFDMILKNAEGVSKQI
;
A
#
# COMPACT_ATOMS: atom_id res chain seq x y z
N MET A 1 15.63 5.14 -13.13
CA MET A 1 15.43 4.78 -11.73
C MET A 1 14.82 3.40 -11.63
N GLY A 2 15.42 2.53 -10.83
CA GLY A 2 14.87 1.20 -10.62
C GLY A 2 13.67 1.23 -9.66
N HIS A 3 12.61 0.51 -9.99
CA HIS A 3 11.47 0.33 -9.08
C HIS A 3 11.78 -0.79 -8.09
N VAL A 4 12.67 -0.51 -7.15
CA VAL A 4 13.26 -1.52 -6.24
C VAL A 4 12.26 -2.08 -5.22
N GLU A 5 11.16 -1.40 -4.95
CA GLU A 5 10.16 -1.88 -4.00
C GLU A 5 9.46 -3.17 -4.46
N ARG A 6 9.41 -3.44 -5.76
CA ARG A 6 8.94 -4.74 -6.29
C ARG A 6 9.75 -5.92 -5.78
N PHE A 7 11.02 -5.69 -5.47
CA PHE A 7 11.96 -6.71 -4.99
C PHE A 7 12.14 -6.69 -3.48
N ASN A 8 11.38 -5.87 -2.77
CA ASN A 8 11.41 -5.85 -1.32
C ASN A 8 10.99 -7.21 -0.77
N PRO A 9 11.76 -7.83 0.16
CA PRO A 9 11.47 -9.18 0.67
C PRO A 9 10.05 -9.32 1.24
N ALA A 10 9.54 -8.30 1.91
CA ALA A 10 8.20 -8.31 2.47
C ALA A 10 7.13 -8.43 1.36
N PHE A 11 7.29 -7.67 0.28
CA PHE A 11 6.36 -7.72 -0.85
C PHE A 11 6.45 -9.06 -1.59
N ILE A 12 7.66 -9.54 -1.86
CA ILE A 12 7.86 -10.84 -2.53
C ILE A 12 7.20 -11.97 -1.74
N ALA A 13 7.29 -11.92 -0.41
CA ALA A 13 6.73 -12.95 0.46
C ALA A 13 5.21 -13.10 0.32
N VAL A 14 4.48 -12.02 0.00
CA VAL A 14 3.01 -12.02 -0.03
C VAL A 14 2.42 -11.77 -1.40
N LYS A 15 3.22 -11.46 -2.40
CA LYS A 15 2.71 -11.14 -3.75
C LYS A 15 1.74 -12.19 -4.28
N LYS A 16 2.01 -13.47 -4.03
CA LYS A 16 1.16 -14.58 -4.46
C LYS A 16 -0.21 -14.58 -3.77
N GLU A 17 -0.30 -14.03 -2.57
CA GLU A 17 -1.54 -13.98 -1.80
C GLU A 17 -2.42 -12.78 -2.20
N ILE A 18 -1.84 -11.79 -2.87
CA ILE A 18 -2.57 -10.65 -3.41
C ILE A 18 -3.13 -11.05 -4.78
N SER A 19 -4.35 -11.57 -4.81
CA SER A 19 -4.97 -12.11 -6.03
C SER A 19 -5.97 -11.17 -6.68
N SER A 20 -6.89 -10.62 -5.91
CA SER A 20 -7.95 -9.75 -6.41
C SER A 20 -8.26 -8.68 -5.36
N PRO A 21 -7.36 -7.72 -5.16
CA PRO A 21 -7.61 -6.68 -4.18
C PRO A 21 -8.81 -5.83 -4.58
N MET A 22 -9.67 -5.54 -3.61
CA MET A 22 -10.86 -4.70 -3.80
C MET A 22 -10.60 -3.27 -3.38
N PHE A 23 -9.74 -3.08 -2.39
CA PHE A 23 -9.34 -1.78 -1.88
C PHE A 23 -7.87 -1.82 -1.51
N ILE A 24 -7.13 -0.78 -1.87
CA ILE A 24 -5.71 -0.66 -1.54
C ILE A 24 -5.49 0.71 -0.91
N GLU A 25 -4.77 0.73 0.20
CA GLU A 25 -4.40 1.96 0.88
C GLU A 25 -2.90 1.99 1.09
N THR A 26 -2.23 3.05 0.64
CA THR A 26 -0.79 3.21 0.80
C THR A 26 -0.44 4.50 1.52
N HIS A 27 0.55 4.42 2.38
CA HIS A 27 1.13 5.56 3.07
C HIS A 27 2.64 5.52 2.90
N ARG A 28 3.19 6.55 2.30
CA ARG A 28 4.63 6.72 2.16
C ARG A 28 5.00 8.09 2.71
N LEU A 29 5.52 8.05 3.92
CA LEU A 29 5.84 9.26 4.69
C LEU A 29 7.35 9.32 4.88
N ALA A 30 7.93 10.48 4.64
CA ALA A 30 9.35 10.73 4.87
C ALA A 30 9.53 12.00 5.70
N GLU A 31 10.55 12.01 6.53
CA GLU A 31 10.96 13.20 7.25
C GLU A 31 11.50 14.25 6.27
N PHE A 32 11.30 15.51 6.61
CA PHE A 32 11.72 16.61 5.74
C PHE A 32 13.24 16.61 5.54
N ASN A 33 13.66 16.67 4.28
CA ASN A 33 15.06 16.83 3.89
C ASN A 33 15.17 18.00 2.90
N PRO A 34 15.86 19.09 3.27
CA PRO A 34 15.94 20.27 2.41
C PRO A 34 16.66 20.01 1.07
N ARG A 35 17.42 18.93 0.93
CA ARG A 35 18.15 18.62 -0.29
C ARG A 35 17.30 18.03 -1.42
N GLY A 36 16.07 17.58 -1.12
CA GLY A 36 15.22 16.89 -2.10
C GLY A 36 13.99 17.66 -2.54
N THR A 37 13.96 18.98 -2.33
CA THR A 37 12.74 19.78 -2.53
C THR A 37 12.49 20.22 -3.98
N ASP A 38 13.44 20.00 -4.88
CA ASP A 38 13.33 20.32 -6.31
C ASP A 38 12.49 19.28 -7.08
N VAL A 39 12.31 18.09 -6.53
CA VAL A 39 11.49 17.03 -7.13
C VAL A 39 10.16 16.96 -6.41
N PRO A 40 9.00 16.96 -7.13
CA PRO A 40 7.70 16.79 -6.46
C PRO A 40 7.58 15.44 -5.78
N VAL A 41 6.84 15.41 -4.68
CA VAL A 41 6.66 14.19 -3.85
C VAL A 41 6.08 13.01 -4.64
N VAL A 42 5.32 13.27 -5.68
CA VAL A 42 4.76 12.23 -6.54
C VAL A 42 5.87 11.45 -7.25
N LEU A 43 6.82 12.16 -7.84
CA LEU A 43 7.94 11.54 -8.56
C LEU A 43 9.01 10.98 -7.64
N ASP A 44 9.11 11.50 -6.43
CA ASP A 44 10.11 11.07 -5.46
C ASP A 44 9.64 9.87 -4.63
N LEU A 45 8.39 9.90 -4.19
CA LEU A 45 7.85 8.91 -3.25
C LEU A 45 6.66 8.11 -3.80
N MET A 46 5.60 8.78 -4.24
CA MET A 46 4.35 8.12 -4.62
C MET A 46 4.52 7.15 -5.78
N ILE A 47 5.47 7.41 -6.67
CA ILE A 47 5.71 6.57 -7.86
C ILE A 47 6.01 5.11 -7.48
N HIS A 48 6.65 4.87 -6.34
CA HIS A 48 6.95 3.52 -5.87
C HIS A 48 5.69 2.75 -5.51
N ASP A 49 4.73 3.41 -4.87
CA ASP A 49 3.45 2.80 -4.51
C ASP A 49 2.55 2.62 -5.73
N ILE A 50 2.57 3.58 -6.66
CA ILE A 50 1.86 3.44 -7.94
C ILE A 50 2.37 2.20 -8.68
N ASP A 51 3.67 2.01 -8.75
CA ASP A 51 4.27 0.84 -9.40
C ASP A 51 3.83 -0.48 -8.77
N ILE A 52 3.81 -0.55 -7.44
CA ILE A 52 3.33 -1.74 -6.70
C ILE A 52 1.86 -2.00 -7.03
N ILE A 53 1.02 -0.99 -6.97
CA ILE A 53 -0.42 -1.13 -7.25
C ILE A 53 -0.66 -1.64 -8.68
N LEU A 54 0.02 -1.06 -9.65
CA LEU A 54 -0.11 -1.49 -11.05
C LEU A 54 0.39 -2.92 -11.28
N SER A 55 1.31 -3.40 -10.44
CA SER A 55 1.81 -4.78 -10.53
C SER A 55 0.83 -5.82 -10.00
N VAL A 56 -0.11 -5.44 -9.13
CA VAL A 56 -1.05 -6.38 -8.50
C VAL A 56 -2.49 -6.23 -8.95
N VAL A 57 -2.86 -5.11 -9.57
CA VAL A 57 -4.21 -4.89 -10.08
C VAL A 57 -4.23 -5.17 -11.59
N ASN A 58 -4.88 -6.26 -11.98
CA ASN A 58 -5.01 -6.66 -13.38
C ASN A 58 -6.27 -6.06 -14.00
N SER A 59 -6.29 -4.75 -14.13
CA SER A 59 -7.43 -4.03 -14.71
C SER A 59 -6.97 -2.66 -15.19
N PRO A 60 -7.56 -2.14 -16.26
CA PRO A 60 -7.31 -0.77 -16.70
C PRO A 60 -7.78 0.25 -15.67
N VAL A 61 -7.12 1.40 -15.64
CA VAL A 61 -7.54 2.54 -14.84
C VAL A 61 -8.77 3.19 -15.45
N LYS A 62 -9.80 3.39 -14.64
CA LYS A 62 -11.05 4.04 -15.04
C LYS A 62 -11.02 5.53 -14.77
N ASN A 63 -10.58 5.93 -13.58
CA ASN A 63 -10.57 7.33 -13.15
C ASN A 63 -9.46 7.59 -12.15
N ILE A 64 -8.91 8.80 -12.17
CA ILE A 64 -7.91 9.26 -11.22
C ILE A 64 -8.37 10.62 -10.68
N SER A 65 -8.38 10.73 -9.34
CA SER A 65 -8.62 11.98 -8.64
C SER A 65 -7.43 12.23 -7.73
N ALA A 66 -6.69 13.30 -7.96
CA ALA A 66 -5.45 13.55 -7.25
C ALA A 66 -5.29 15.02 -6.89
N SER A 67 -4.60 15.29 -5.79
CA SER A 67 -4.23 16.63 -5.37
C SER A 67 -2.82 16.63 -4.77
N GLY A 68 -2.11 17.73 -4.96
CA GLY A 68 -0.80 17.96 -4.40
C GLY A 68 -0.74 19.35 -3.78
N VAL A 69 -0.09 19.48 -2.64
CA VAL A 69 0.00 20.73 -1.90
C VAL A 69 1.45 21.05 -1.59
N SER A 70 1.84 22.26 -1.95
CA SER A 70 3.15 22.84 -1.58
C SER A 70 3.00 23.55 -0.23
N VAL A 71 3.58 22.98 0.81
CA VAL A 71 3.48 23.50 2.18
C VAL A 71 4.73 24.28 2.56
N ILE A 72 5.90 23.71 2.32
CA ILE A 72 7.21 24.28 2.68
C ILE A 72 8.00 24.63 1.43
N SER A 73 7.91 23.81 0.38
CA SER A 73 8.69 23.95 -0.84
C SER A 73 7.85 24.54 -1.98
N GLU A 74 8.50 24.87 -3.10
CA GLU A 74 7.82 25.35 -4.32
C GLU A 74 7.14 24.21 -5.09
N THR A 75 7.59 22.98 -4.88
CA THR A 75 6.97 21.79 -5.46
C THR A 75 6.11 21.07 -4.40
N PRO A 76 5.13 20.25 -4.80
CA PRO A 76 4.27 19.57 -3.83
C PRO A 76 5.03 18.73 -2.81
N ASP A 77 4.75 18.96 -1.53
CA ASP A 77 5.32 18.24 -0.39
C ASP A 77 4.43 17.12 0.10
N ILE A 78 3.13 17.26 -0.09
CA ILE A 78 2.11 16.23 0.22
C ILE A 78 1.28 16.01 -1.02
N ALA A 79 0.98 14.76 -1.32
CA ALA A 79 0.06 14.40 -2.40
C ALA A 79 -0.85 13.25 -1.96
N ASN A 80 -2.07 13.30 -2.45
CA ASN A 80 -3.05 12.24 -2.28
C ASN A 80 -3.66 11.91 -3.64
N ALA A 81 -3.82 10.63 -3.92
CA ALA A 81 -4.42 10.18 -5.16
C ALA A 81 -5.41 9.06 -4.89
N ARG A 82 -6.53 9.09 -5.60
CA ARG A 82 -7.51 8.01 -5.62
C ARG A 82 -7.58 7.47 -7.05
N ILE A 83 -7.30 6.20 -7.22
CA ILE A 83 -7.35 5.52 -8.50
C ILE A 83 -8.50 4.53 -8.49
N GLU A 84 -9.41 4.65 -9.44
CA GLU A 84 -10.48 3.69 -9.67
C GLU A 84 -10.14 2.83 -10.87
N PHE A 85 -10.23 1.52 -10.73
CA PHE A 85 -10.01 0.57 -11.81
C PHE A 85 -11.34 0.07 -12.36
N GLU A 86 -11.34 -0.38 -13.61
CA GLU A 86 -12.56 -0.86 -14.27
C GLU A 86 -13.16 -2.08 -13.59
N ASN A 87 -12.34 -2.92 -12.93
CA ASN A 87 -12.82 -4.08 -12.16
C ASN A 87 -13.43 -3.70 -10.81
N GLY A 88 -13.50 -2.42 -10.45
CA GLY A 88 -14.07 -1.94 -9.20
C GLY A 88 -13.05 -1.75 -8.08
N CYS A 89 -11.80 -2.15 -8.25
CA CYS A 89 -10.77 -1.91 -7.25
C CYS A 89 -10.51 -0.41 -7.09
N ILE A 90 -10.35 0.02 -5.85
CA ILE A 90 -10.04 1.42 -5.52
C ILE A 90 -8.72 1.45 -4.76
N ALA A 91 -7.81 2.33 -5.17
CA ALA A 91 -6.55 2.56 -4.50
C ALA A 91 -6.47 3.99 -4.01
N ASN A 92 -6.17 4.18 -2.73
CA ASN A 92 -5.88 5.47 -2.13
C ASN A 92 -4.41 5.55 -1.76
N LEU A 93 -3.71 6.56 -2.30
CA LEU A 93 -2.29 6.76 -2.08
C LEU A 93 -2.07 8.10 -1.39
N THR A 94 -1.30 8.08 -0.31
CA THR A 94 -0.83 9.30 0.35
C THR A 94 0.69 9.26 0.41
N ALA A 95 1.32 10.33 -0.04
CA ALA A 95 2.76 10.51 0.05
C ALA A 95 3.06 11.88 0.65
N SER A 96 3.98 11.92 1.61
CA SER A 96 4.40 13.15 2.28
C SER A 96 5.89 13.10 2.56
N ARG A 97 6.58 14.20 2.29
CA ARG A 97 8.00 14.37 2.65
C ARG A 97 8.20 15.37 3.78
N ILE A 98 7.11 15.72 4.48
CA ILE A 98 7.13 16.66 5.60
C ILE A 98 6.55 16.05 6.87
N SER A 99 6.74 14.74 7.03
CA SER A 99 6.24 13.99 8.18
C SER A 99 7.23 13.96 9.34
N MET A 100 6.75 13.63 10.51
CA MET A 100 7.57 13.54 11.72
C MET A 100 8.35 12.22 11.82
N LYS A 101 7.99 11.24 11.01
CA LYS A 101 8.66 9.94 10.96
C LYS A 101 8.54 9.32 9.58
N ASN A 102 9.43 8.38 9.29
CA ASN A 102 9.36 7.60 8.06
C ASN A 102 8.33 6.48 8.18
N MET A 103 7.58 6.26 7.11
CA MET A 103 6.64 5.14 6.99
C MET A 103 6.53 4.73 5.53
N ARG A 104 6.52 3.43 5.27
CA ARG A 104 6.30 2.88 3.93
C ARG A 104 5.41 1.66 4.08
N LYS A 105 4.10 1.85 3.98
CA LYS A 105 3.13 0.80 4.28
C LYS A 105 2.03 0.74 3.22
N SER A 106 1.71 -0.48 2.80
CA SER A 106 0.60 -0.75 1.87
C SER A 106 -0.32 -1.79 2.47
N ARG A 107 -1.62 -1.55 2.36
CA ARG A 107 -2.67 -2.45 2.86
C ARG A 107 -3.57 -2.86 1.72
N PHE A 108 -3.77 -4.16 1.60
CA PHE A 108 -4.58 -4.75 0.54
C PHE A 108 -5.78 -5.46 1.16
N PHE A 109 -6.97 -5.06 0.77
CA PHE A 109 -8.22 -5.63 1.26
C PHE A 109 -8.83 -6.49 0.15
N GLN A 110 -9.01 -7.76 0.44
CA GLN A 110 -9.61 -8.74 -0.46
C GLN A 110 -10.84 -9.37 0.21
N LYS A 111 -11.62 -10.12 -0.57
CA LYS A 111 -12.83 -10.75 -0.06
C LYS A 111 -12.59 -11.66 1.15
N ASP A 112 -11.47 -12.38 1.13
CA ASP A 112 -11.14 -13.40 2.11
C ASP A 112 -9.84 -13.12 2.88
N ALA A 113 -9.19 -12.00 2.63
CA ALA A 113 -7.92 -11.70 3.23
C ALA A 113 -7.69 -10.19 3.39
N TYR A 114 -6.97 -9.84 4.44
CA TYR A 114 -6.35 -8.54 4.64
C TYR A 114 -4.85 -8.74 4.67
N ILE A 115 -4.13 -7.97 3.87
CA ILE A 115 -2.67 -8.07 3.77
C ILE A 115 -2.07 -6.69 4.02
N SER A 116 -1.16 -6.60 4.97
CA SER A 116 -0.42 -5.38 5.28
C SER A 116 1.07 -5.63 5.02
N VAL A 117 1.68 -4.77 4.22
CA VAL A 117 3.11 -4.84 3.90
C VAL A 117 3.78 -3.59 4.42
N ASP A 118 4.74 -3.75 5.31
CA ASP A 118 5.61 -2.68 5.77
C ASP A 118 6.95 -2.80 5.04
N PHE A 119 7.18 -1.91 4.07
CA PHE A 119 8.41 -1.94 3.25
C PHE A 119 9.62 -1.42 4.01
N LEU A 120 9.41 -0.58 5.01
CA LEU A 120 10.51 -0.01 5.81
C LEU A 120 11.06 -1.02 6.79
N GLU A 121 10.17 -1.67 7.56
CA GLU A 121 10.54 -2.68 8.55
C GLU A 121 10.66 -4.08 7.95
N LYS A 122 10.26 -4.26 6.70
CA LYS A 122 10.22 -5.54 5.97
C LYS A 122 9.39 -6.59 6.70
N GLU A 123 8.21 -6.17 7.15
CA GLU A 123 7.25 -7.01 7.86
C GLU A 123 5.96 -7.15 7.07
N VAL A 124 5.30 -8.29 7.26
CA VAL A 124 4.03 -8.60 6.61
C VAL A 124 3.05 -9.14 7.64
N GLU A 125 1.81 -8.66 7.56
CA GLU A 125 0.69 -9.23 8.29
C GLU A 125 -0.34 -9.73 7.28
N VAL A 126 -0.75 -10.97 7.42
CA VAL A 126 -1.81 -11.56 6.60
C VAL A 126 -2.90 -12.07 7.54
N VAL A 127 -4.10 -11.53 7.38
CA VAL A 127 -5.28 -11.99 8.10
C VAL A 127 -6.20 -12.65 7.08
N LYS A 128 -6.39 -13.95 7.20
CA LYS A 128 -7.27 -14.71 6.33
C LYS A 128 -8.56 -15.07 7.04
N MET A 129 -9.68 -14.89 6.36
CA MET A 129 -10.95 -15.41 6.82
C MET A 129 -11.08 -16.85 6.33
N LYS A 130 -11.22 -17.80 7.26
CA LYS A 130 -11.62 -19.16 6.90
C LYS A 130 -13.04 -19.12 6.35
N ASN A 131 -13.41 -20.16 5.57
CA ASN A 131 -14.75 -20.32 5.05
C ASN A 131 -15.78 -19.92 6.08
N ALA A 132 -16.69 -19.01 5.69
CA ALA A 132 -17.73 -18.53 6.59
C ALA A 132 -18.44 -19.73 7.23
N PRO A 133 -18.37 -19.91 8.55
CA PRO A 133 -19.07 -21.00 9.22
C PRO A 133 -20.58 -20.81 9.05
N LYS A 134 -21.33 -21.90 9.08
CA LYS A 134 -22.79 -21.85 8.96
C LYS A 134 -23.45 -21.03 10.05
N ASN A 135 -22.74 -20.72 11.13
CA ASN A 135 -23.17 -19.86 12.24
C ASN A 135 -22.39 -18.54 12.20
N PRO A 136 -23.06 -17.38 12.07
CA PRO A 136 -22.41 -16.08 11.93
C PRO A 136 -21.57 -15.60 13.12
N GLY A 137 -21.48 -16.35 14.20
CA GLY A 137 -20.69 -15.97 15.37
C GLY A 137 -19.27 -16.53 15.43
N ASP A 138 -18.93 -17.47 14.54
CA ASP A 138 -17.66 -18.19 14.61
C ASP A 138 -16.71 -17.78 13.48
N PHE A 139 -16.24 -16.53 13.51
CA PHE A 139 -15.20 -16.09 12.60
C PHE A 139 -13.82 -16.35 13.20
N ASP A 140 -13.13 -17.36 12.68
CA ASP A 140 -11.73 -17.60 13.01
C ASP A 140 -10.85 -16.76 12.09
N MET A 141 -10.11 -15.82 12.66
CA MET A 141 -9.12 -15.04 11.94
C MET A 141 -7.73 -15.60 12.21
N ILE A 142 -6.99 -15.94 11.15
CA ILE A 142 -5.62 -16.41 11.25
C ILE A 142 -4.69 -15.29 10.83
N LEU A 143 -3.83 -14.86 11.76
CA LEU A 143 -2.79 -13.87 11.52
C LEU A 143 -1.48 -14.57 11.18
N LYS A 144 -0.90 -14.24 10.03
CA LYS A 144 0.44 -14.70 9.62
C LYS A 144 1.38 -13.51 9.54
N ASN A 145 2.56 -13.62 10.13
CA ASN A 145 3.61 -12.62 9.95
C ASN A 145 4.58 -13.03 8.83
N ALA A 146 5.54 -12.16 8.51
CA ALA A 146 6.52 -12.40 7.46
C ALA A 146 7.40 -13.64 7.71
N GLU A 147 7.49 -14.11 8.93
CA GLU A 147 8.26 -15.30 9.31
C GLU A 147 7.42 -16.58 9.23
N GLY A 148 6.17 -16.48 8.79
CA GLY A 148 5.29 -17.63 8.64
C GLY A 148 4.65 -18.11 9.93
N VAL A 149 4.79 -17.38 11.02
CA VAL A 149 4.13 -17.71 12.30
C VAL A 149 2.66 -17.33 12.22
N SER A 150 1.78 -18.32 12.31
CA SER A 150 0.34 -18.09 12.33
C SER A 150 -0.13 -17.89 13.76
N LYS A 151 -0.80 -16.77 14.04
CA LYS A 151 -1.51 -16.56 15.30
C LYS A 151 -3.00 -16.60 15.02
N GLN A 152 -3.70 -17.40 15.78
CA GLN A 152 -5.16 -17.44 15.75
C GLN A 152 -5.70 -16.38 16.72
N ILE A 153 -6.63 -15.56 16.24
CA ILE A 153 -7.36 -14.58 17.06
C ILE A 153 -8.78 -15.09 17.26
#